data_31fa451eccbc694642a7603287612c2b
#
_entry.id   31fa451eccbc694642a7603287612c2b
#
_cell.length_a   1.000
_cell.length_b   1.000
_cell.length_c   1.000
_cell.angle_alpha   90.00
_cell.angle_beta   90.00
_cell.angle_gamma   90.00
#
_symmetry.space_group_name_H-M   'P 1'
#
loop_
_entity.id
_entity.type
_entity.pdbx_description
1 polymer ?
#
loop_
_entity_poly.entity_id
_entity_poly.type
_entity_poly.pdbx_seq_one_letter_code
_entity_poly.pdbx_strand_id
1 'polypeptide(L)'
;MDHLKDTELSTVEVANGPQGESPQVEVLDKNEQPIAPDRFDEKYRTTRNEIWAYYAYYIGNNGLSLFNFAPTAFQNLLYQAAPSDGIMEFLGRPRSINSIVLLSNGISFAIQVVVFLVIGSFADFGNWRPNILIALSIIAWAIGFGWLGVHTSDKWQVGVGLYIVGLIAYQTTLTFWTAAFPGLARNTIEMKEKADAYVAGTITREQYDYADTMMRSRLANIAFYIQSVGEIFILAIIVGIMFGLDVNASQANNNWGLSVLIAFVSGVWLLVSLPWFFLEKRRPGQDPGRRGVLIAGVWQLWHAMKQIWQLKQSLIYLIGYFLLGDSLNTTVTVIGTLQNSIVAYNTLQLTYLLIVGIAAQAVGIYGFWYIQKRFRLGTKTMFNTIAVAIILLDGWGMIGIWTDKFGFHNAWEVWVYQAFYGLFICPWYSYSQIMISEITPRGHEFLFFSLFSIIGKTSSFIGPLVSSAIIDASPTGDNSAPFYFLFALSVVSFGIMAFGVDLGKSQAEQEKFLQDKKRRLDDSESSSTV
;
A
#
# COMPACT_ATOMS: atom_id res chain seq x y z
N MET A 1 9.34 -31.84 24.30
CA MET A 1 9.14 -31.37 22.91
C MET A 1 8.13 -32.21 22.12
N ASP A 2 7.81 -33.41 22.60
CA ASP A 2 6.91 -34.33 21.87
C ASP A 2 5.42 -34.26 22.27
N HIS A 3 5.07 -33.44 23.25
CA HIS A 3 3.68 -33.33 23.72
C HIS A 3 2.81 -32.27 23.01
N LEU A 4 3.39 -31.46 22.11
CA LEU A 4 2.65 -30.40 21.39
C LEU A 4 2.17 -30.82 19.99
N LYS A 5 2.47 -32.06 19.57
CA LYS A 5 2.14 -32.52 18.20
C LYS A 5 0.72 -33.05 18.01
N ASP A 6 0.03 -33.42 19.10
CA ASP A 6 -1.24 -34.14 19.02
C ASP A 6 -2.47 -33.38 19.52
N THR A 7 -2.32 -32.11 19.93
CA THR A 7 -3.47 -31.30 20.30
C THR A 7 -3.97 -30.50 19.08
N GLU A 8 -5.13 -30.84 18.60
CA GLU A 8 -5.84 -30.10 17.52
C GLU A 8 -6.22 -28.66 17.92
N LEU A 9 -6.00 -28.28 19.16
CA LEU A 9 -6.17 -26.96 19.75
C LEU A 9 -4.85 -26.59 20.44
N SER A 10 -4.23 -25.48 20.09
CA SER A 10 -3.10 -24.98 20.86
C SER A 10 -3.64 -24.33 22.13
N THR A 11 -3.35 -24.94 23.26
CA THR A 11 -3.63 -24.39 24.59
C THR A 11 -2.37 -23.70 25.10
N VAL A 12 -2.46 -22.43 25.40
CA VAL A 12 -1.36 -21.66 25.98
C VAL A 12 -1.71 -21.35 27.42
N GLU A 13 -0.94 -21.90 28.37
CA GLU A 13 -1.05 -21.54 29.77
C GLU A 13 -0.50 -20.11 29.98
N VAL A 14 -1.36 -19.21 30.41
CA VAL A 14 -0.98 -17.86 30.81
C VAL A 14 -0.80 -17.85 32.32
N ALA A 15 0.45 -17.67 32.79
CA ALA A 15 0.68 -17.45 34.20
C ALA A 15 0.05 -16.12 34.62
N ASN A 16 -0.91 -16.16 35.53
CA ASN A 16 -1.47 -14.97 36.15
C ASN A 16 -0.41 -14.25 37.01
N GLY A 17 -0.53 -12.91 37.05
CA GLY A 17 0.37 -12.05 37.82
C GLY A 17 0.38 -12.35 39.33
N PRO A 18 0.99 -11.50 40.18
CA PRO A 18 1.48 -11.84 41.51
C PRO A 18 0.43 -12.16 42.60
N GLN A 19 -0.78 -12.52 42.25
CA GLN A 19 -1.87 -12.80 43.20
C GLN A 19 -2.34 -14.26 43.30
N GLY A 20 -1.57 -15.23 42.78
CA GLY A 20 -1.79 -16.64 43.12
C GLY A 20 -3.08 -17.29 42.55
N GLU A 21 -3.66 -16.74 41.51
CA GLU A 21 -4.73 -17.36 40.77
C GLU A 21 -4.15 -18.45 39.83
N SER A 22 -4.87 -19.55 39.67
CA SER A 22 -4.50 -20.66 38.78
C SER A 22 -4.26 -20.17 37.34
N PRO A 23 -3.27 -20.71 36.60
CA PRO A 23 -3.00 -20.31 35.24
C PRO A 23 -4.26 -20.43 34.37
N GLN A 24 -4.63 -19.36 33.69
CA GLN A 24 -5.73 -19.42 32.72
C GLN A 24 -5.21 -20.04 31.43
N VAL A 25 -5.86 -21.09 30.99
CA VAL A 25 -5.59 -21.73 29.69
C VAL A 25 -6.37 -20.95 28.62
N GLU A 26 -5.66 -20.31 27.72
CA GLU A 26 -6.28 -19.65 26.58
C GLU A 26 -6.44 -20.68 25.44
N VAL A 27 -7.69 -21.07 25.19
CA VAL A 27 -8.03 -21.97 24.09
C VAL A 27 -8.18 -21.17 22.81
N LEU A 28 -7.30 -21.41 21.84
CA LEU A 28 -7.37 -20.78 20.52
C LEU A 28 -8.25 -21.63 19.59
N ASP A 29 -9.14 -20.98 18.84
CA ASP A 29 -9.95 -21.63 17.81
C ASP A 29 -9.03 -22.23 16.71
N LYS A 30 -9.42 -23.38 16.15
CA LYS A 30 -8.71 -24.06 15.03
C LYS A 30 -8.47 -23.14 13.82
N ASN A 31 -9.27 -22.09 13.66
CA ASN A 31 -9.16 -21.11 12.58
C ASN A 31 -8.34 -19.86 12.95
N GLU A 32 -7.92 -19.71 14.20
CA GLU A 32 -7.06 -18.61 14.63
C GLU A 32 -5.60 -18.98 14.43
N GLN A 33 -4.80 -18.01 14.02
CA GLN A 33 -3.38 -18.25 13.95
C GLN A 33 -2.83 -18.40 15.37
N PRO A 34 -2.20 -19.53 15.70
CA PRO A 34 -1.61 -19.71 17.01
C PRO A 34 -0.51 -18.66 17.25
N ILE A 35 -0.27 -18.35 18.50
CA ILE A 35 0.82 -17.48 18.93
C ILE A 35 2.14 -18.06 18.41
N ALA A 36 3.10 -17.19 18.08
CA ALA A 36 4.34 -17.53 17.41
C ALA A 36 5.09 -18.81 17.90
N PRO A 37 5.07 -19.22 19.16
CA PRO A 37 5.76 -20.44 19.61
C PRO A 37 5.37 -21.71 18.86
N ASP A 38 4.09 -21.84 18.52
CA ASP A 38 3.56 -23.04 17.88
C ASP A 38 3.97 -23.17 16.41
N ARG A 39 4.47 -22.07 15.83
CA ARG A 39 4.85 -22.00 14.41
C ARG A 39 6.33 -21.75 14.19
N PHE A 40 7.12 -21.60 15.25
CA PHE A 40 8.55 -21.45 15.10
C PHE A 40 9.16 -22.81 14.74
N ASP A 41 9.64 -22.91 13.50
CA ASP A 41 10.44 -24.03 13.03
C ASP A 41 11.83 -23.48 12.64
N GLU A 42 12.89 -24.10 13.15
CA GLU A 42 14.28 -23.71 12.84
C GLU A 42 14.55 -23.70 11.33
N LYS A 43 13.86 -24.54 10.58
CA LYS A 43 13.90 -24.57 9.10
C LYS A 43 13.50 -23.21 8.48
N TYR A 44 12.53 -22.52 9.09
CA TYR A 44 11.98 -21.25 8.60
C TYR A 44 12.54 -20.01 9.31
N ARG A 45 13.52 -20.20 10.18
CA ARG A 45 14.18 -19.11 10.90
C ARG A 45 14.68 -18.04 9.95
N THR A 46 14.31 -16.79 10.21
CA THR A 46 14.73 -15.63 9.43
C THR A 46 16.21 -15.34 9.65
N THR A 47 16.96 -15.27 8.56
CA THR A 47 18.39 -14.93 8.59
C THR A 47 18.63 -13.46 8.28
N ARG A 48 19.77 -12.93 8.72
CA ARG A 48 20.17 -11.56 8.39
C ARG A 48 20.27 -11.33 6.88
N ASN A 49 20.77 -12.32 6.14
CA ASN A 49 20.89 -12.23 4.68
C ASN A 49 19.52 -12.20 4.00
N GLU A 50 18.54 -12.94 4.50
CA GLU A 50 17.17 -12.91 4.01
C GLU A 50 16.53 -11.52 4.24
N ILE A 51 16.76 -10.90 5.41
CA ILE A 51 16.27 -9.55 5.71
C ILE A 51 16.90 -8.51 4.76
N TRP A 52 18.22 -8.59 4.54
CA TRP A 52 18.89 -7.68 3.60
C TRP A 52 18.42 -7.87 2.15
N ALA A 53 18.17 -9.10 1.73
CA ALA A 53 17.60 -9.40 0.43
C ALA A 53 16.17 -8.85 0.29
N TYR A 54 15.37 -8.92 1.36
CA TYR A 54 14.05 -8.30 1.44
C TYR A 54 14.12 -6.77 1.23
N TYR A 55 15.07 -6.11 1.89
CA TYR A 55 15.29 -4.67 1.70
C TYR A 55 15.78 -4.33 0.29
N ALA A 56 16.70 -5.14 -0.25
CA ALA A 56 17.23 -4.94 -1.60
C ALA A 56 16.13 -5.01 -2.67
N TYR A 57 15.19 -5.97 -2.56
CA TYR A 57 14.06 -6.06 -3.48
C TYR A 57 13.27 -4.74 -3.53
N TYR A 58 13.06 -4.09 -2.38
CA TYR A 58 12.29 -2.85 -2.31
C TYR A 58 13.02 -1.66 -2.94
N ILE A 59 14.36 -1.65 -2.95
CA ILE A 59 15.13 -0.64 -3.72
C ILE A 59 14.76 -0.70 -5.20
N GLY A 60 14.57 -1.90 -5.76
CA GLY A 60 14.17 -2.07 -7.15
C GLY A 60 12.69 -1.77 -7.38
N ASN A 61 11.81 -2.29 -6.52
CA ASN A 61 10.36 -2.09 -6.60
C ASN A 61 9.93 -0.76 -5.94
N ASN A 62 10.63 0.33 -6.25
CA ASN A 62 10.43 1.67 -5.67
C ASN A 62 9.33 2.49 -6.38
N GLY A 63 8.83 2.04 -7.52
CA GLY A 63 7.81 2.74 -8.29
C GLY A 63 8.35 3.65 -9.40
N LEU A 64 9.64 3.97 -9.44
CA LEU A 64 10.17 4.91 -10.44
C LEU A 64 9.85 4.50 -11.88
N SER A 65 10.02 3.22 -12.21
CA SER A 65 9.78 2.71 -13.57
C SER A 65 8.32 2.82 -13.99
N LEU A 66 7.46 1.98 -13.38
CA LEU A 66 6.09 1.74 -13.87
C LEU A 66 5.04 2.64 -13.22
N PHE A 67 5.35 3.30 -12.11
CA PHE A 67 4.41 4.18 -11.41
C PHE A 67 4.70 5.67 -11.61
N ASN A 68 5.95 6.08 -11.78
CA ASN A 68 6.32 7.49 -11.97
C ASN A 68 6.64 7.83 -13.44
N PHE A 69 7.59 7.10 -14.07
CA PHE A 69 8.01 7.43 -15.45
C PHE A 69 7.07 6.89 -16.52
N ALA A 70 6.48 5.70 -16.36
CA ALA A 70 5.59 5.15 -17.37
C ALA A 70 4.31 5.98 -17.59
N PRO A 71 3.62 6.51 -16.56
CA PRO A 71 2.51 7.44 -16.76
C PRO A 71 2.91 8.68 -17.55
N THR A 72 4.07 9.26 -17.24
CA THR A 72 4.61 10.42 -17.95
C THR A 72 4.92 10.09 -19.41
N ALA A 73 5.56 8.96 -19.68
CA ALA A 73 5.82 8.50 -21.05
C ALA A 73 4.52 8.29 -21.82
N PHE A 74 3.53 7.65 -21.21
CA PHE A 74 2.22 7.44 -21.81
C PHE A 74 1.50 8.77 -22.13
N GLN A 75 1.42 9.67 -21.16
CA GLN A 75 0.80 10.99 -21.35
C GLN A 75 1.49 11.80 -22.45
N ASN A 76 2.82 11.75 -22.51
CA ASN A 76 3.63 12.40 -23.52
C ASN A 76 3.35 11.86 -24.94
N LEU A 77 3.22 10.54 -25.10
CA LEU A 77 2.82 9.95 -26.38
C LEU A 77 1.42 10.39 -26.80
N LEU A 78 0.47 10.45 -25.88
CA LEU A 78 -0.88 10.93 -26.16
C LEU A 78 -0.87 12.40 -26.61
N TYR A 79 -0.12 13.24 -25.89
CA TYR A 79 0.01 14.66 -26.23
C TYR A 79 0.55 14.88 -27.64
N GLN A 80 1.51 14.06 -28.08
CA GLN A 80 2.10 14.16 -29.43
C GLN A 80 1.22 13.51 -30.51
N ALA A 81 0.40 12.52 -30.15
CA ALA A 81 -0.51 11.87 -31.09
C ALA A 81 -1.83 12.64 -31.26
N ALA A 82 -2.17 13.49 -30.27
CA ALA A 82 -3.41 14.24 -30.29
C ALA A 82 -3.44 15.32 -31.38
N PRO A 83 -4.59 15.57 -31.99
CA PRO A 83 -4.84 16.75 -32.82
C PRO A 83 -4.62 18.06 -32.04
N SER A 84 -4.61 19.19 -32.73
CA SER A 84 -4.37 20.50 -32.14
C SER A 84 -5.39 20.92 -31.06
N ASP A 85 -6.57 20.32 -31.05
CA ASP A 85 -7.61 20.51 -30.03
C ASP A 85 -7.40 19.68 -28.76
N GLY A 86 -6.38 18.79 -28.74
CA GLY A 86 -6.08 17.92 -27.60
C GLY A 86 -7.13 16.85 -27.32
N ILE A 87 -8.04 16.58 -28.27
CA ILE A 87 -9.09 15.59 -28.14
C ILE A 87 -8.78 14.39 -29.01
N MET A 88 -8.87 13.19 -28.42
CA MET A 88 -8.64 11.92 -29.11
C MET A 88 -9.84 10.99 -28.94
N GLU A 89 -10.10 10.16 -29.95
CA GLU A 89 -11.09 9.10 -29.82
C GLU A 89 -10.50 7.94 -28.98
N PHE A 90 -11.13 7.69 -27.83
CA PHE A 90 -10.73 6.59 -26.94
C PHE A 90 -11.95 5.86 -26.40
N LEU A 91 -11.99 4.53 -26.59
CA LEU A 91 -13.13 3.68 -26.23
C LEU A 91 -14.47 4.18 -26.81
N GLY A 92 -14.46 4.62 -28.08
CA GLY A 92 -15.65 5.05 -28.83
C GLY A 92 -16.21 6.40 -28.43
N ARG A 93 -15.41 7.25 -27.74
CA ARG A 93 -15.80 8.61 -27.35
C ARG A 93 -14.64 9.59 -27.52
N PRO A 94 -14.89 10.84 -27.90
CA PRO A 94 -13.88 11.90 -27.86
C PRO A 94 -13.56 12.24 -26.41
N ARG A 95 -12.26 12.30 -26.07
CA ARG A 95 -11.77 12.53 -24.72
C ARG A 95 -10.54 13.42 -24.73
N SER A 96 -10.35 14.21 -23.68
CA SER A 96 -9.09 14.92 -23.43
C SER A 96 -7.98 13.94 -23.02
N ILE A 97 -6.72 14.35 -23.22
CA ILE A 97 -5.55 13.54 -22.87
C ILE A 97 -5.56 13.15 -21.39
N ASN A 98 -5.85 14.11 -20.49
CA ASN A 98 -5.88 13.85 -19.06
C ASN A 98 -7.02 12.89 -18.68
N SER A 99 -8.18 13.01 -19.33
CA SER A 99 -9.28 12.05 -19.16
C SER A 99 -8.87 10.64 -19.56
N ILE A 100 -8.13 10.46 -20.67
CA ILE A 100 -7.63 9.15 -21.11
C ILE A 100 -6.66 8.56 -20.10
N VAL A 101 -5.75 9.36 -19.54
CA VAL A 101 -4.80 8.90 -18.51
C VAL A 101 -5.52 8.45 -17.25
N LEU A 102 -6.46 9.25 -16.75
CA LEU A 102 -7.26 8.94 -15.56
C LEU A 102 -8.14 7.71 -15.78
N LEU A 103 -8.79 7.61 -16.94
CA LEU A 103 -9.60 6.43 -17.28
C LEU A 103 -8.73 5.16 -17.34
N SER A 104 -7.56 5.22 -17.96
CA SER A 104 -6.63 4.09 -18.04
C SER A 104 -6.13 3.68 -16.66
N ASN A 105 -5.86 4.65 -15.79
CA ASN A 105 -5.50 4.43 -14.38
C ASN A 105 -6.64 3.73 -13.63
N GLY A 106 -7.88 4.24 -13.75
CA GLY A 106 -9.06 3.65 -13.12
C GLY A 106 -9.32 2.22 -13.59
N ILE A 107 -9.20 1.95 -14.91
CA ILE A 107 -9.32 0.59 -15.47
C ILE A 107 -8.26 -0.33 -14.88
N SER A 108 -7.01 0.15 -14.77
CA SER A 108 -5.91 -0.60 -14.17
C SER A 108 -6.23 -1.01 -12.73
N PHE A 109 -6.70 -0.09 -11.89
CA PHE A 109 -7.08 -0.39 -10.52
C PHE A 109 -8.31 -1.30 -10.42
N ALA A 110 -9.31 -1.15 -11.30
CA ALA A 110 -10.45 -2.05 -11.33
C ALA A 110 -10.03 -3.51 -11.64
N ILE A 111 -9.14 -3.70 -12.61
CA ILE A 111 -8.57 -5.02 -12.92
C ILE A 111 -7.74 -5.54 -11.73
N GLN A 112 -6.98 -4.69 -11.05
CA GLN A 112 -6.21 -5.08 -9.86
C GLN A 112 -7.10 -5.67 -8.77
N VAL A 113 -8.30 -5.13 -8.52
CA VAL A 113 -9.24 -5.70 -7.54
C VAL A 113 -9.55 -7.15 -7.87
N VAL A 114 -9.85 -7.46 -9.14
CA VAL A 114 -10.11 -8.83 -9.59
C VAL A 114 -8.87 -9.71 -9.41
N VAL A 115 -7.70 -9.21 -9.78
CA VAL A 115 -6.42 -9.92 -9.62
C VAL A 115 -6.17 -10.25 -8.15
N PHE A 116 -6.40 -9.30 -7.23
CA PHE A 116 -6.23 -9.54 -5.80
C PHE A 116 -7.22 -10.55 -5.23
N LEU A 117 -8.48 -10.51 -5.67
CA LEU A 117 -9.48 -11.49 -5.22
C LEU A 117 -9.13 -12.91 -5.67
N VAL A 118 -8.59 -13.07 -6.88
CA VAL A 118 -8.24 -14.38 -7.44
C VAL A 118 -6.89 -14.87 -6.94
N ILE A 119 -5.84 -14.04 -7.08
CA ILE A 119 -4.45 -14.46 -6.80
C ILE A 119 -4.12 -14.32 -5.32
N GLY A 120 -4.75 -13.38 -4.60
CA GLY A 120 -4.51 -13.13 -3.17
C GLY A 120 -4.76 -14.37 -2.33
N SER A 121 -5.80 -15.13 -2.63
CA SER A 121 -6.09 -16.39 -1.95
C SER A 121 -4.95 -17.41 -2.04
N PHE A 122 -4.26 -17.48 -3.18
CA PHE A 122 -3.10 -18.37 -3.36
C PHE A 122 -1.86 -17.89 -2.57
N ALA A 123 -1.78 -16.61 -2.26
CA ALA A 123 -0.69 -16.07 -1.45
C ALA A 123 -0.88 -16.35 0.05
N ASP A 124 -2.13 -16.29 0.52
CA ASP A 124 -2.48 -16.49 1.92
C ASP A 124 -2.51 -17.99 2.31
N PHE A 125 -2.95 -18.84 1.38
CA PHE A 125 -3.06 -20.27 1.58
C PHE A 125 -1.96 -21.05 0.84
N GLY A 126 -1.22 -21.87 1.56
CA GLY A 126 -0.15 -22.68 0.98
C GLY A 126 1.19 -21.93 0.88
N ASN A 127 2.01 -22.29 -0.10
CA ASN A 127 3.38 -21.80 -0.27
C ASN A 127 3.66 -21.18 -1.65
N TRP A 128 2.60 -20.72 -2.34
CA TRP A 128 2.67 -20.21 -3.71
C TRP A 128 3.15 -18.75 -3.82
N ARG A 129 3.09 -17.99 -2.73
CA ARG A 129 3.43 -16.55 -2.72
C ARG A 129 4.77 -16.21 -3.39
N PRO A 130 5.90 -16.87 -3.11
CA PRO A 130 7.17 -16.56 -3.78
C PRO A 130 7.10 -16.77 -5.29
N ASN A 131 6.45 -17.83 -5.76
CA ASN A 131 6.31 -18.12 -7.19
C ASN A 131 5.45 -17.06 -7.90
N ILE A 132 4.37 -16.62 -7.25
CA ILE A 132 3.49 -15.55 -7.76
C ILE A 132 4.29 -14.25 -7.88
N LEU A 133 5.07 -13.89 -6.85
CA LEU A 133 5.89 -12.68 -6.87
C LEU A 133 6.95 -12.73 -7.99
N ILE A 134 7.60 -13.87 -8.20
CA ILE A 134 8.58 -14.06 -9.29
C ILE A 134 7.89 -13.87 -10.65
N ALA A 135 6.76 -14.55 -10.89
CA ALA A 135 6.03 -14.47 -12.16
C ALA A 135 5.58 -13.02 -12.47
N LEU A 136 5.02 -12.33 -11.48
CA LEU A 136 4.58 -10.94 -11.63
C LEU A 136 5.76 -9.98 -11.85
N SER A 137 6.90 -10.22 -11.18
CA SER A 137 8.11 -9.42 -11.38
C SER A 137 8.67 -9.60 -12.81
N ILE A 138 8.67 -10.82 -13.34
CA ILE A 138 9.07 -11.08 -14.73
C ILE A 138 8.17 -10.31 -15.70
N ILE A 139 6.86 -10.31 -15.48
CA ILE A 139 5.91 -9.54 -16.29
C ILE A 139 6.22 -8.03 -16.19
N ALA A 140 6.44 -7.52 -14.97
CA ALA A 140 6.76 -6.11 -14.77
C ALA A 140 8.05 -5.68 -15.50
N TRP A 141 9.10 -6.49 -15.43
CA TRP A 141 10.37 -6.23 -16.14
C TRP A 141 10.20 -6.31 -17.66
N ALA A 142 9.47 -7.32 -18.14
CA ALA A 142 9.20 -7.44 -19.57
C ALA A 142 8.47 -6.20 -20.12
N ILE A 143 7.51 -5.66 -19.37
CA ILE A 143 6.81 -4.42 -19.71
C ILE A 143 7.78 -3.23 -19.63
N GLY A 144 8.58 -3.12 -18.58
CA GLY A 144 9.58 -2.06 -18.44
C GLY A 144 10.55 -2.02 -19.62
N PHE A 145 11.06 -3.17 -20.07
CA PHE A 145 11.89 -3.26 -21.29
C PHE A 145 11.08 -3.04 -22.57
N GLY A 146 9.79 -3.40 -22.58
CA GLY A 146 8.89 -3.17 -23.71
C GLY A 146 8.75 -1.68 -24.07
N TRP A 147 8.90 -0.77 -23.11
CA TRP A 147 8.89 0.68 -23.35
C TRP A 147 10.01 1.14 -24.31
N LEU A 148 11.13 0.43 -24.43
CA LEU A 148 12.16 0.76 -25.42
C LEU A 148 11.63 0.75 -26.85
N GLY A 149 10.61 -0.06 -27.13
CA GLY A 149 9.95 -0.08 -28.44
C GLY A 149 8.86 0.96 -28.62
N VAL A 150 8.50 1.74 -27.57
CA VAL A 150 7.31 2.62 -27.57
C VAL A 150 7.72 4.04 -27.16
N HIS A 151 8.36 4.74 -28.08
CA HIS A 151 8.86 6.12 -27.89
C HIS A 151 8.42 7.08 -29.01
N THR A 152 7.60 6.61 -29.95
CA THR A 152 7.04 7.41 -31.04
C THR A 152 5.53 7.52 -30.93
N SER A 153 4.95 8.65 -31.31
CA SER A 153 3.53 8.96 -31.11
C SER A 153 2.57 8.01 -31.83
N ASP A 154 2.99 7.38 -32.94
CA ASP A 154 2.21 6.37 -33.68
C ASP A 154 1.95 5.10 -32.84
N LYS A 155 2.74 4.86 -31.79
CA LYS A 155 2.62 3.68 -30.92
C LYS A 155 1.86 3.95 -29.60
N TRP A 156 1.14 5.06 -29.50
CA TRP A 156 0.43 5.41 -28.27
C TRP A 156 -0.55 4.33 -27.81
N GLN A 157 -1.18 3.58 -28.72
CA GLN A 157 -2.11 2.49 -28.39
C GLN A 157 -1.38 1.33 -27.67
N VAL A 158 -0.16 1.01 -28.10
CA VAL A 158 0.69 0.03 -27.40
C VAL A 158 1.08 0.59 -26.02
N GLY A 159 1.35 1.89 -25.96
CA GLY A 159 1.62 2.62 -24.70
C GLY A 159 0.49 2.47 -23.68
N VAL A 160 -0.79 2.53 -24.12
CA VAL A 160 -1.95 2.26 -23.24
C VAL A 160 -1.84 0.87 -22.61
N GLY A 161 -1.58 -0.16 -23.41
CA GLY A 161 -1.45 -1.54 -22.93
C GLY A 161 -0.30 -1.70 -21.94
N LEU A 162 0.88 -1.17 -22.28
CA LEU A 162 2.04 -1.21 -21.39
C LEU A 162 1.81 -0.46 -20.08
N TYR A 163 1.14 0.69 -20.13
CA TYR A 163 0.79 1.46 -18.94
C TYR A 163 -0.15 0.69 -18.01
N ILE A 164 -1.28 0.19 -18.53
CA ILE A 164 -2.28 -0.52 -17.73
C ILE A 164 -1.68 -1.78 -17.11
N VAL A 165 -1.07 -2.65 -17.92
CA VAL A 165 -0.52 -3.93 -17.43
C VAL A 165 0.70 -3.69 -16.54
N GLY A 166 1.52 -2.69 -16.85
CA GLY A 166 2.66 -2.30 -16.04
C GLY A 166 2.26 -1.83 -14.64
N LEU A 167 1.23 -0.99 -14.55
CA LEU A 167 0.71 -0.51 -13.28
C LEU A 167 0.11 -1.65 -12.44
N ILE A 168 -0.64 -2.57 -13.08
CA ILE A 168 -1.16 -3.77 -12.42
C ILE A 168 -0.01 -4.63 -11.88
N ALA A 169 0.98 -4.93 -12.70
CA ALA A 169 2.12 -5.77 -12.32
C ALA A 169 2.91 -5.15 -11.17
N TYR A 170 3.22 -3.84 -11.24
CA TYR A 170 3.93 -3.12 -10.19
C TYR A 170 3.17 -3.15 -8.85
N GLN A 171 1.91 -2.76 -8.84
CA GLN A 171 1.11 -2.68 -7.61
C GLN A 171 0.90 -4.07 -6.99
N THR A 172 0.75 -5.09 -7.84
CA THR A 172 0.55 -6.45 -7.38
C THR A 172 1.84 -7.03 -6.80
N THR A 173 2.99 -6.82 -7.44
CA THR A 173 4.30 -7.25 -6.89
C THR A 173 4.59 -6.57 -5.55
N LEU A 174 4.31 -5.29 -5.41
CA LEU A 174 4.48 -4.56 -4.15
C LEU A 174 3.61 -5.18 -3.03
N THR A 175 2.37 -5.53 -3.33
CA THR A 175 1.47 -6.14 -2.35
C THR A 175 1.94 -7.52 -1.90
N PHE A 176 2.35 -8.39 -2.84
CA PHE A 176 2.84 -9.74 -2.49
C PHE A 176 4.20 -9.71 -1.80
N TRP A 177 5.07 -8.75 -2.13
CA TRP A 177 6.30 -8.54 -1.40
C TRP A 177 6.02 -8.08 0.05
N THR A 178 5.14 -7.09 0.22
CA THR A 178 4.74 -6.60 1.55
C THR A 178 4.16 -7.74 2.40
N ALA A 179 3.38 -8.64 1.83
CA ALA A 179 2.80 -9.78 2.56
C ALA A 179 3.84 -10.75 3.17
N ALA A 180 5.12 -10.64 2.79
CA ALA A 180 6.20 -11.45 3.37
C ALA A 180 6.63 -11.00 4.78
N PHE A 181 6.51 -9.70 5.10
CA PHE A 181 7.17 -9.13 6.28
C PHE A 181 6.65 -9.65 7.63
N PRO A 182 5.36 -9.96 7.84
CA PRO A 182 4.92 -10.53 9.11
C PRO A 182 5.57 -11.89 9.39
N GLY A 183 5.68 -12.72 8.35
CA GLY A 183 6.37 -14.02 8.46
C GLY A 183 7.87 -13.86 8.74
N LEU A 184 8.52 -12.85 8.13
CA LEU A 184 9.91 -12.53 8.43
C LEU A 184 10.10 -12.09 9.89
N ALA A 185 9.23 -11.20 10.38
CA ALA A 185 9.31 -10.68 11.74
C ALA A 185 9.18 -11.80 12.77
N ARG A 186 8.13 -12.61 12.67
CA ARG A 186 7.81 -13.67 13.64
C ARG A 186 8.84 -14.80 13.71
N ASN A 187 9.55 -15.05 12.62
CA ASN A 187 10.56 -16.10 12.58
C ASN A 187 11.98 -15.61 12.92
N THR A 188 12.13 -14.42 13.51
CA THR A 188 13.41 -13.93 14.03
C THR A 188 13.75 -14.60 15.36
N ILE A 189 15.06 -14.67 15.69
CA ILE A 189 15.52 -15.19 17.00
C ILE A 189 14.95 -14.36 18.14
N GLU A 190 14.92 -13.01 17.99
CA GLU A 190 14.39 -12.10 19.01
C GLU A 190 12.92 -12.43 19.33
N MET A 191 12.11 -12.75 18.32
CA MET A 191 10.71 -13.10 18.53
C MET A 191 10.54 -14.52 19.10
N LYS A 192 11.41 -15.45 18.74
CA LYS A 192 11.47 -16.78 19.40
C LYS A 192 11.72 -16.65 20.89
N GLU A 193 12.74 -15.87 21.27
CA GLU A 193 13.08 -15.65 22.68
C GLU A 193 11.90 -15.01 23.46
N LYS A 194 11.17 -14.08 22.83
CA LYS A 194 9.96 -13.51 23.41
C LYS A 194 8.83 -14.51 23.52
N ALA A 195 8.65 -15.36 22.52
CA ALA A 195 7.67 -16.43 22.54
C ALA A 195 7.98 -17.47 23.63
N ASP A 196 9.24 -17.90 23.75
CA ASP A 196 9.69 -18.79 24.82
C ASP A 196 9.49 -18.16 26.21
N ALA A 197 9.76 -16.85 26.34
CA ALA A 197 9.53 -16.11 27.58
C ALA A 197 8.03 -16.00 27.94
N TYR A 198 7.17 -15.86 26.94
CA TYR A 198 5.72 -15.88 27.13
C TYR A 198 5.23 -17.24 27.60
N VAL A 199 5.66 -18.33 26.95
CA VAL A 199 5.32 -19.70 27.36
C VAL A 199 5.83 -20.02 28.76
N ALA A 200 7.02 -19.51 29.13
CA ALA A 200 7.58 -19.63 30.48
C ALA A 200 6.86 -18.74 31.53
N GLY A 201 5.89 -17.92 31.13
CA GLY A 201 5.16 -17.01 32.02
C GLY A 201 5.98 -15.82 32.54
N THR A 202 7.15 -15.53 31.95
CA THR A 202 8.03 -14.42 32.36
C THR A 202 7.60 -13.07 31.77
N ILE A 203 6.84 -13.09 30.67
CA ILE A 203 6.22 -11.90 30.07
C ILE A 203 4.73 -12.12 29.86
N THR A 204 3.96 -11.02 29.85
CA THR A 204 2.52 -11.06 29.60
C THR A 204 2.22 -11.13 28.08
N ARG A 205 0.99 -11.53 27.72
CA ARG A 205 0.50 -11.49 26.34
C ARG A 205 0.68 -10.11 25.72
N GLU A 206 0.35 -9.06 26.44
CA GLU A 206 0.48 -7.67 25.97
C GLU A 206 1.94 -7.29 25.65
N GLN A 207 2.87 -7.76 26.45
CA GLN A 207 4.31 -7.53 26.24
C GLN A 207 4.81 -8.28 24.99
N TYR A 208 4.29 -9.48 24.75
CA TYR A 208 4.59 -10.25 23.54
C TYR A 208 4.03 -9.56 22.30
N ASP A 209 2.75 -9.18 22.30
CA ASP A 209 2.08 -8.50 21.18
C ASP A 209 2.75 -7.16 20.87
N TYR A 210 3.16 -6.43 21.90
CA TYR A 210 3.94 -5.21 21.73
C TYR A 210 5.29 -5.48 21.05
N ALA A 211 6.00 -6.53 21.45
CA ALA A 211 7.27 -6.92 20.85
C ALA A 211 7.11 -7.31 19.37
N ASP A 212 6.05 -8.08 19.03
CA ASP A 212 5.72 -8.46 17.64
C ASP A 212 5.41 -7.22 16.79
N THR A 213 4.60 -6.31 17.32
CA THR A 213 4.28 -5.05 16.63
C THR A 213 5.53 -4.20 16.41
N MET A 214 6.40 -4.08 17.42
CA MET A 214 7.64 -3.31 17.31
C MET A 214 8.63 -3.95 16.32
N MET A 215 8.72 -5.27 16.28
CA MET A 215 9.57 -5.98 15.31
C MET A 215 9.09 -5.76 13.88
N ARG A 216 7.79 -5.88 13.65
CA ARG A 216 7.17 -5.59 12.34
C ARG A 216 7.41 -4.14 11.91
N SER A 217 7.16 -3.19 12.81
CA SER A 217 7.39 -1.76 12.56
C SER A 217 8.86 -1.45 12.26
N ARG A 218 9.79 -2.09 12.99
CA ARG A 218 11.23 -1.94 12.76
C ARG A 218 11.63 -2.42 11.36
N LEU A 219 11.16 -3.61 10.95
CA LEU A 219 11.46 -4.14 9.62
C LEU A 219 10.89 -3.26 8.51
N ALA A 220 9.63 -2.82 8.65
CA ALA A 220 8.99 -1.96 7.67
C ALA A 220 9.69 -0.60 7.54
N ASN A 221 9.99 0.07 8.67
CA ASN A 221 10.64 1.38 8.67
C ASN A 221 12.07 1.32 8.09
N ILE A 222 12.84 0.26 8.42
CA ILE A 222 14.18 0.09 7.85
C ILE A 222 14.09 -0.20 6.34
N ALA A 223 13.13 -1.01 5.90
CA ALA A 223 12.90 -1.27 4.48
C ALA A 223 12.61 0.04 3.72
N PHE A 224 11.74 0.88 4.28
CA PHE A 224 11.39 2.18 3.70
C PHE A 224 12.57 3.14 3.63
N TYR A 225 13.36 3.19 4.72
CA TYR A 225 14.56 4.01 4.76
C TYR A 225 15.60 3.58 3.71
N ILE A 226 15.89 2.27 3.62
CA ILE A 226 16.84 1.72 2.66
C ILE A 226 16.36 1.94 1.23
N GLN A 227 15.06 1.76 0.97
CA GLN A 227 14.45 2.05 -0.32
C GLN A 227 14.65 3.52 -0.70
N SER A 228 14.34 4.48 0.19
CA SER A 228 14.46 5.91 -0.09
C SER A 228 15.92 6.32 -0.38
N VAL A 229 16.87 5.78 0.38
CA VAL A 229 18.31 6.02 0.11
C VAL A 229 18.71 5.42 -1.24
N GLY A 230 18.32 4.18 -1.52
CA GLY A 230 18.59 3.53 -2.81
C GLY A 230 17.97 4.27 -3.98
N GLU A 231 16.76 4.78 -3.82
CA GLU A 231 16.05 5.57 -4.82
C GLU A 231 16.76 6.89 -5.16
N ILE A 232 17.30 7.58 -4.17
CA ILE A 232 18.11 8.78 -4.39
C ILE A 232 19.35 8.45 -5.24
N PHE A 233 20.05 7.33 -4.98
CA PHE A 233 21.18 6.89 -5.79
C PHE A 233 20.77 6.57 -7.23
N ILE A 234 19.63 5.87 -7.41
CA ILE A 234 19.08 5.57 -8.75
C ILE A 234 18.77 6.88 -9.48
N LEU A 235 18.12 7.84 -8.82
CA LEU A 235 17.79 9.14 -9.41
C LEU A 235 19.04 9.95 -9.78
N ALA A 236 20.10 9.89 -8.99
CA ALA A 236 21.38 10.52 -9.34
C ALA A 236 22.00 9.94 -10.62
N ILE A 237 21.94 8.60 -10.79
CA ILE A 237 22.40 7.94 -12.02
C ILE A 237 21.49 8.33 -13.20
N ILE A 238 20.19 8.38 -12.99
CA ILE A 238 19.19 8.81 -13.98
C ILE A 238 19.52 10.20 -14.53
N VAL A 239 19.83 11.17 -13.64
CA VAL A 239 20.25 12.51 -14.07
C VAL A 239 21.47 12.44 -15.00
N GLY A 240 22.47 11.61 -14.68
CA GLY A 240 23.63 11.39 -15.53
C GLY A 240 23.26 10.80 -16.90
N ILE A 241 22.35 9.81 -16.93
CA ILE A 241 21.85 9.23 -18.19
C ILE A 241 21.13 10.29 -19.04
N MET A 242 20.31 11.15 -18.42
CA MET A 242 19.58 12.20 -19.12
C MET A 242 20.50 13.21 -19.80
N PHE A 243 21.58 13.62 -19.13
CA PHE A 243 22.60 14.46 -19.75
C PHE A 243 23.30 13.76 -20.90
N GLY A 244 23.61 12.47 -20.76
CA GLY A 244 24.23 11.68 -21.83
C GLY A 244 23.34 11.48 -23.06
N LEU A 245 22.02 11.45 -22.89
CA LEU A 245 21.02 11.32 -23.97
C LEU A 245 20.55 12.67 -24.53
N ASP A 246 21.00 13.79 -23.94
CA ASP A 246 20.58 15.15 -24.30
C ASP A 246 19.06 15.30 -24.43
N VAL A 247 18.35 14.89 -23.37
CA VAL A 247 16.86 14.80 -23.37
C VAL A 247 16.18 16.14 -23.64
N ASN A 248 16.88 17.25 -23.46
CA ASN A 248 16.36 18.61 -23.72
C ASN A 248 16.56 19.07 -25.16
N ALA A 249 17.31 18.35 -25.99
CA ALA A 249 17.61 18.78 -27.35
C ALA A 249 16.38 18.73 -28.27
N SER A 250 15.51 17.75 -28.07
CA SER A 250 14.28 17.59 -28.86
C SER A 250 13.25 16.75 -28.11
N GLN A 251 11.98 16.85 -28.55
CA GLN A 251 10.91 16.01 -28.06
C GLN A 251 11.17 14.52 -28.30
N ALA A 252 11.80 14.17 -29.42
CA ALA A 252 12.18 12.78 -29.71
C ALA A 252 13.23 12.28 -28.71
N ASN A 253 14.23 13.11 -28.36
CA ASN A 253 15.22 12.78 -27.34
C ASN A 253 14.59 12.60 -25.96
N ASN A 254 13.63 13.45 -25.61
CA ASN A 254 12.89 13.35 -24.34
C ASN A 254 12.10 12.03 -24.25
N ASN A 255 11.38 11.64 -25.32
CA ASN A 255 10.65 10.38 -25.37
C ASN A 255 11.57 9.17 -25.29
N TRP A 256 12.64 9.20 -26.06
CA TRP A 256 13.66 8.14 -26.01
C TRP A 256 14.29 8.06 -24.62
N GLY A 257 14.63 9.21 -24.04
CA GLY A 257 15.14 9.29 -22.67
C GLY A 257 14.21 8.63 -21.66
N LEU A 258 12.91 8.95 -21.68
CA LEU A 258 11.91 8.31 -20.81
C LEU A 258 11.89 6.79 -20.98
N SER A 259 11.88 6.30 -22.21
CA SER A 259 11.88 4.86 -22.50
C SER A 259 13.14 4.18 -21.97
N VAL A 260 14.32 4.80 -22.13
CA VAL A 260 15.58 4.32 -21.59
C VAL A 260 15.57 4.31 -20.06
N LEU A 261 15.01 5.34 -19.41
CA LEU A 261 14.92 5.42 -17.96
C LEU A 261 14.02 4.33 -17.39
N ILE A 262 12.85 4.09 -18.00
CA ILE A 262 11.94 3.02 -17.58
C ILE A 262 12.65 1.66 -17.67
N ALA A 263 13.35 1.40 -18.76
CA ALA A 263 14.10 0.17 -18.96
C ALA A 263 15.30 0.05 -18.00
N PHE A 264 16.05 1.14 -17.77
CA PHE A 264 17.16 1.18 -16.82
C PHE A 264 16.71 0.84 -15.39
N VAL A 265 15.66 1.51 -14.90
CA VAL A 265 15.14 1.24 -13.55
C VAL A 265 14.58 -0.18 -13.45
N SER A 266 13.92 -0.68 -14.49
CA SER A 266 13.47 -2.08 -14.54
C SER A 266 14.64 -3.07 -14.52
N GLY A 267 15.75 -2.75 -15.16
CA GLY A 267 17.00 -3.52 -15.11
C GLY A 267 17.63 -3.51 -13.71
N VAL A 268 17.68 -2.34 -13.05
CA VAL A 268 18.12 -2.25 -11.65
C VAL A 268 17.21 -3.08 -10.76
N TRP A 269 15.89 -2.98 -10.92
CA TRP A 269 14.93 -3.78 -10.17
C TRP A 269 15.17 -5.28 -10.35
N LEU A 270 15.36 -5.74 -11.57
CA LEU A 270 15.72 -7.13 -11.85
C LEU A 270 16.96 -7.56 -11.06
N LEU A 271 18.05 -6.80 -11.15
CA LEU A 271 19.33 -7.15 -10.51
C LEU A 271 19.23 -7.22 -8.98
N VAL A 272 18.60 -6.21 -8.35
CA VAL A 272 18.49 -6.15 -6.89
C VAL A 272 17.42 -7.09 -6.33
N SER A 273 16.54 -7.65 -7.17
CA SER A 273 15.54 -8.63 -6.78
C SER A 273 16.08 -10.06 -6.69
N LEU A 274 17.13 -10.38 -7.44
CA LEU A 274 17.68 -11.74 -7.48
C LEU A 274 18.05 -12.30 -6.10
N PRO A 275 18.72 -11.55 -5.20
CA PRO A 275 19.03 -12.06 -3.86
C PRO A 275 17.78 -12.49 -3.09
N TRP A 276 16.67 -11.75 -3.23
CA TRP A 276 15.42 -12.08 -2.55
C TRP A 276 14.85 -13.41 -3.05
N PHE A 277 14.79 -13.63 -4.36
CA PHE A 277 14.24 -14.85 -4.94
C PHE A 277 15.04 -16.11 -4.61
N PHE A 278 16.33 -15.98 -4.34
CA PHE A 278 17.17 -17.10 -3.91
C PHE A 278 17.17 -17.34 -2.39
N LEU A 279 17.02 -16.29 -1.60
CA LEU A 279 17.16 -16.35 -0.14
C LEU A 279 15.82 -16.43 0.59
N GLU A 280 14.70 -16.07 -0.06
CA GLU A 280 13.37 -16.16 0.53
C GLU A 280 13.03 -17.60 0.90
N LYS A 281 12.77 -17.84 2.16
CA LYS A 281 12.30 -19.16 2.62
C LYS A 281 10.81 -19.32 2.37
N ARG A 282 10.43 -20.46 1.79
CA ARG A 282 9.04 -20.82 1.50
C ARG A 282 8.32 -21.23 2.77
N ARG A 283 7.88 -20.24 3.54
CA ARG A 283 7.10 -20.47 4.74
C ARG A 283 5.70 -20.92 4.37
N PRO A 284 5.13 -21.94 5.05
CA PRO A 284 3.77 -22.37 4.81
C PRO A 284 2.79 -21.24 5.18
N GLY A 285 1.81 -21.02 4.34
CA GLY A 285 0.67 -20.16 4.63
C GLY A 285 -0.38 -20.92 5.46
N GLN A 286 -1.60 -20.37 5.50
CA GLN A 286 -2.73 -21.00 6.16
C GLN A 286 -3.15 -22.30 5.44
N ASP A 287 -3.72 -23.25 6.16
CA ASP A 287 -4.33 -24.44 5.56
C ASP A 287 -5.71 -24.08 5.00
N PRO A 288 -5.99 -24.30 3.70
CA PRO A 288 -7.29 -24.02 3.10
C PRO A 288 -8.38 -25.01 3.55
N GLY A 289 -8.01 -26.08 4.27
CA GLY A 289 -8.91 -27.16 4.66
C GLY A 289 -9.57 -27.85 3.45
N ARG A 290 -10.82 -28.30 3.63
CA ARG A 290 -11.58 -29.03 2.58
C ARG A 290 -12.15 -28.12 1.46
N ARG A 291 -12.04 -26.80 1.55
CA ARG A 291 -12.78 -25.86 0.68
C ARG A 291 -12.05 -25.47 -0.62
N GLY A 292 -10.81 -25.81 -0.77
CA GLY A 292 -9.96 -25.34 -1.86
C GLY A 292 -9.55 -23.85 -1.70
N VAL A 293 -8.41 -23.47 -2.28
CA VAL A 293 -7.72 -22.20 -2.02
C VAL A 293 -8.57 -20.97 -2.39
N LEU A 294 -9.21 -20.96 -3.57
CA LEU A 294 -10.00 -19.81 -4.03
C LEU A 294 -11.23 -19.56 -3.14
N ILE A 295 -11.95 -20.63 -2.82
CA ILE A 295 -13.16 -20.52 -1.99
C ILE A 295 -12.80 -20.13 -0.57
N ALA A 296 -11.68 -20.62 -0.04
CA ALA A 296 -11.19 -20.28 1.28
C ALA A 296 -10.90 -18.78 1.41
N GLY A 297 -10.25 -18.15 0.41
CA GLY A 297 -9.97 -16.70 0.44
C GLY A 297 -11.23 -15.84 0.37
N VAL A 298 -12.15 -16.15 -0.53
CA VAL A 298 -13.44 -15.43 -0.61
C VAL A 298 -14.25 -15.62 0.67
N TRP A 299 -14.25 -16.84 1.23
CA TRP A 299 -14.95 -17.13 2.48
C TRP A 299 -14.31 -16.39 3.67
N GLN A 300 -12.98 -16.31 3.72
CA GLN A 300 -12.27 -15.56 4.75
C GLN A 300 -12.63 -14.08 4.70
N LEU A 301 -12.65 -13.49 3.50
CA LEU A 301 -13.07 -12.10 3.31
C LEU A 301 -14.53 -11.87 3.73
N TRP A 302 -15.42 -12.76 3.33
CA TRP A 302 -16.83 -12.71 3.75
C TRP A 302 -16.98 -12.81 5.26
N HIS A 303 -16.19 -13.67 5.89
CA HIS A 303 -16.20 -13.84 7.34
C HIS A 303 -15.68 -12.58 8.06
N ALA A 304 -14.61 -11.98 7.55
CA ALA A 304 -14.09 -10.69 8.03
C ALA A 304 -15.14 -9.58 7.92
N MET A 305 -15.78 -9.47 6.77
CA MET A 305 -16.88 -8.52 6.55
C MET A 305 -18.03 -8.72 7.53
N LYS A 306 -18.41 -9.97 7.81
CA LYS A 306 -19.46 -10.28 8.79
C LYS A 306 -19.06 -9.93 10.22
N GLN A 307 -17.79 -10.11 10.58
CA GLN A 307 -17.29 -9.76 11.91
C GLN A 307 -17.19 -8.25 12.12
N ILE A 308 -16.75 -7.49 11.10
CA ILE A 308 -16.60 -6.04 11.22
C ILE A 308 -17.96 -5.32 11.47
N TRP A 309 -19.07 -5.91 11.01
CA TRP A 309 -20.41 -5.39 11.31
C TRP A 309 -20.75 -5.39 12.81
N GLN A 310 -20.07 -6.22 13.61
CA GLN A 310 -20.24 -6.27 15.07
C GLN A 310 -19.39 -5.21 15.78
N LEU A 311 -18.38 -4.66 15.10
CA LEU A 311 -17.44 -3.66 15.59
C LEU A 311 -17.70 -2.32 14.90
N LYS A 312 -18.66 -1.56 15.47
CA LYS A 312 -19.13 -0.32 14.85
C LYS A 312 -18.03 0.70 14.62
N GLN A 313 -17.11 0.85 15.57
CA GLN A 313 -16.00 1.80 15.45
C GLN A 313 -15.02 1.39 14.33
N SER A 314 -14.72 0.11 14.20
CA SER A 314 -13.90 -0.43 13.12
C SER A 314 -14.58 -0.26 11.76
N LEU A 315 -15.91 -0.45 11.69
CA LEU A 315 -16.68 -0.22 10.47
C LEU A 315 -16.69 1.25 10.05
N ILE A 316 -16.90 2.18 10.99
CA ILE A 316 -16.89 3.62 10.73
C ILE A 316 -15.50 4.04 10.21
N TYR A 317 -14.44 3.54 10.85
CA TYR A 317 -13.08 3.80 10.37
C TYR A 317 -12.85 3.22 8.97
N LEU A 318 -13.31 2.01 8.69
CA LEU A 318 -13.19 1.38 7.38
C LEU A 318 -13.82 2.23 6.28
N ILE A 319 -15.02 2.77 6.53
CA ILE A 319 -15.71 3.65 5.58
C ILE A 319 -14.90 4.94 5.36
N GLY A 320 -14.46 5.60 6.43
CA GLY A 320 -13.64 6.80 6.32
C GLY A 320 -12.29 6.54 5.63
N TYR A 321 -11.64 5.41 5.95
CA TYR A 321 -10.39 4.97 5.33
C TYR A 321 -10.56 4.71 3.83
N PHE A 322 -11.66 4.07 3.43
CA PHE A 322 -12.02 3.84 2.04
C PHE A 322 -12.14 5.16 1.27
N LEU A 323 -12.92 6.11 1.79
CA LEU A 323 -13.18 7.40 1.14
C LEU A 323 -11.92 8.27 1.08
N LEU A 324 -11.17 8.37 2.18
CA LEU A 324 -9.96 9.18 2.24
C LEU A 324 -8.82 8.59 1.40
N GLY A 325 -8.72 7.25 1.37
CA GLY A 325 -7.76 6.55 0.54
C GLY A 325 -8.03 6.75 -0.96
N ASP A 326 -9.30 6.72 -1.38
CA ASP A 326 -9.70 7.01 -2.75
C ASP A 326 -9.40 8.46 -3.12
N SER A 327 -9.78 9.42 -2.26
CA SER A 327 -9.45 10.82 -2.46
C SER A 327 -7.95 11.02 -2.63
N LEU A 328 -7.13 10.53 -1.70
CA LEU A 328 -5.68 10.72 -1.76
C LEU A 328 -5.04 10.11 -3.02
N ASN A 329 -5.37 8.85 -3.35
CA ASN A 329 -4.82 8.19 -4.53
C ASN A 329 -5.22 8.92 -5.82
N THR A 330 -6.45 9.41 -5.89
CA THR A 330 -6.95 10.14 -7.04
C THR A 330 -6.31 11.54 -7.13
N THR A 331 -6.20 12.25 -6.02
CA THR A 331 -5.52 13.55 -5.94
C THR A 331 -4.10 13.45 -6.47
N VAL A 332 -3.33 12.44 -6.03
CA VAL A 332 -1.96 12.20 -6.53
C VAL A 332 -1.95 11.95 -8.04
N THR A 333 -2.90 11.18 -8.56
CA THR A 333 -3.00 10.90 -9.99
C THR A 333 -3.38 12.14 -10.80
N VAL A 334 -4.37 12.91 -10.34
CA VAL A 334 -4.79 14.17 -10.99
C VAL A 334 -3.66 15.19 -11.00
N ILE A 335 -3.02 15.42 -9.84
CA ILE A 335 -1.87 16.33 -9.77
C ILE A 335 -0.72 15.85 -10.63
N GLY A 336 -0.47 14.53 -10.70
CA GLY A 336 0.55 13.96 -11.58
C GLY A 336 0.32 14.30 -13.04
N THR A 337 -0.93 14.24 -13.53
CA THR A 337 -1.26 14.62 -14.92
C THR A 337 -1.09 16.12 -15.15
N LEU A 338 -1.50 16.96 -14.20
CA LEU A 338 -1.30 18.42 -14.26
C LEU A 338 0.18 18.79 -14.19
N GLN A 339 0.93 18.17 -13.31
CA GLN A 339 2.37 18.36 -13.16
C GLN A 339 3.12 18.11 -14.48
N ASN A 340 2.82 17.01 -15.17
CA ASN A 340 3.42 16.70 -16.45
C ASN A 340 3.16 17.78 -17.50
N SER A 341 1.94 18.30 -17.56
CA SER A 341 1.57 19.40 -18.46
C SER A 341 2.31 20.69 -18.12
N ILE A 342 2.38 21.06 -16.83
CA ILE A 342 3.01 22.29 -16.34
C ILE A 342 4.52 22.31 -16.61
N VAL A 343 5.20 21.18 -16.43
CA VAL A 343 6.64 21.06 -16.73
C VAL A 343 6.91 20.81 -18.22
N ALA A 344 5.89 20.95 -19.07
CA ALA A 344 5.96 20.74 -20.52
C ALA A 344 6.57 19.37 -20.87
N TYR A 345 6.22 18.34 -20.09
CA TYR A 345 6.70 16.96 -20.24
C TYR A 345 8.24 16.81 -20.15
N ASN A 346 8.91 17.74 -19.48
CA ASN A 346 10.35 17.72 -19.31
C ASN A 346 10.78 16.68 -18.27
N THR A 347 11.38 15.60 -18.74
CA THR A 347 11.82 14.47 -17.93
C THR A 347 12.85 14.85 -16.86
N LEU A 348 13.76 15.76 -17.17
CA LEU A 348 14.78 16.22 -16.23
C LEU A 348 14.16 16.99 -15.05
N GLN A 349 13.21 17.89 -15.33
CA GLN A 349 12.47 18.61 -14.28
C GLN A 349 11.64 17.66 -13.42
N LEU A 350 10.98 16.66 -14.04
CA LEU A 350 10.24 15.64 -13.32
C LEU A 350 11.14 14.86 -12.34
N THR A 351 12.35 14.52 -12.78
CA THR A 351 13.33 13.84 -11.92
C THR A 351 13.75 14.70 -10.73
N TYR A 352 13.99 15.99 -10.94
CA TYR A 352 14.31 16.90 -9.82
C TYR A 352 13.14 17.03 -8.83
N LEU A 353 11.91 17.09 -9.33
CA LEU A 353 10.71 17.10 -8.49
C LEU A 353 10.61 15.85 -7.62
N LEU A 354 10.89 14.67 -8.19
CA LEU A 354 10.92 13.41 -7.43
C LEU A 354 11.99 13.43 -6.35
N ILE A 355 13.19 13.94 -6.63
CA ILE A 355 14.27 14.07 -5.63
C ILE A 355 13.80 14.94 -4.44
N VAL A 356 13.17 16.09 -4.73
CA VAL A 356 12.63 16.97 -3.67
C VAL A 356 11.54 16.26 -2.87
N GLY A 357 10.63 15.56 -3.54
CA GLY A 357 9.55 14.81 -2.88
C GLY A 357 10.10 13.73 -1.92
N ILE A 358 11.08 12.94 -2.35
CA ILE A 358 11.68 11.87 -1.54
C ILE A 358 12.48 12.43 -0.37
N ALA A 359 13.23 13.51 -0.59
CA ALA A 359 13.96 14.18 0.49
C ALA A 359 12.97 14.75 1.55
N ALA A 360 11.90 15.40 1.10
CA ALA A 360 10.85 15.91 1.97
C ALA A 360 10.13 14.78 2.72
N GLN A 361 9.87 13.64 2.08
CA GLN A 361 9.28 12.45 2.70
C GLN A 361 10.12 11.92 3.88
N ALA A 362 11.43 11.81 3.70
CA ALA A 362 12.33 11.37 4.78
C ALA A 362 12.25 12.31 6.00
N VAL A 363 12.25 13.62 5.76
CA VAL A 363 12.10 14.64 6.82
C VAL A 363 10.70 14.57 7.45
N GLY A 364 9.66 14.43 6.64
CA GLY A 364 8.26 14.37 7.10
C GLY A 364 7.99 13.18 8.02
N ILE A 365 8.37 11.97 7.62
CA ILE A 365 8.17 10.75 8.41
C ILE A 365 8.91 10.85 9.76
N TYR A 366 10.18 11.29 9.75
CA TYR A 366 10.94 11.49 10.97
C TYR A 366 10.33 12.60 11.85
N GLY A 367 9.94 13.73 11.25
CA GLY A 367 9.35 14.88 11.94
C GLY A 367 8.03 14.51 12.64
N PHE A 368 7.13 13.80 11.98
CA PHE A 368 5.88 13.33 12.57
C PHE A 368 6.13 12.39 13.75
N TRP A 369 7.04 11.42 13.59
CA TRP A 369 7.41 10.53 14.68
C TRP A 369 8.01 11.29 15.87
N TYR A 370 8.91 12.26 15.62
CA TYR A 370 9.53 13.08 16.65
C TYR A 370 8.50 13.94 17.41
N ILE A 371 7.59 14.60 16.69
CA ILE A 371 6.49 15.40 17.24
C ILE A 371 5.59 14.53 18.10
N GLN A 372 5.15 13.38 17.60
CA GLN A 372 4.34 12.44 18.35
C GLN A 372 5.00 12.03 19.67
N LYS A 373 6.26 11.64 19.62
CA LYS A 373 7.03 11.22 20.79
C LYS A 373 7.25 12.37 21.77
N ARG A 374 7.60 13.56 21.28
CA ARG A 374 7.93 14.73 22.12
C ARG A 374 6.71 15.27 22.85
N PHE A 375 5.57 15.32 22.18
CA PHE A 375 4.32 15.87 22.73
C PHE A 375 3.36 14.78 23.23
N ARG A 376 3.73 13.50 23.13
CA ARG A 376 2.90 12.34 23.53
C ARG A 376 1.51 12.37 22.90
N LEU A 377 1.43 12.74 21.62
CA LEU A 377 0.18 12.83 20.89
C LEU A 377 -0.36 11.44 20.55
N GLY A 378 -1.68 11.27 20.66
CA GLY A 378 -2.34 10.03 20.26
C GLY A 378 -2.29 9.81 18.74
N THR A 379 -2.32 8.56 18.32
CA THR A 379 -2.30 8.17 16.90
C THR A 379 -3.42 8.81 16.10
N LYS A 380 -4.64 8.88 16.66
CA LYS A 380 -5.79 9.55 16.03
C LYS A 380 -5.52 11.03 15.74
N THR A 381 -4.86 11.74 16.65
CA THR A 381 -4.52 13.16 16.45
C THR A 381 -3.54 13.33 15.30
N MET A 382 -2.48 12.50 15.23
CA MET A 382 -1.53 12.52 14.14
C MET A 382 -2.19 12.19 12.80
N PHE A 383 -3.04 11.17 12.78
CA PHE A 383 -3.82 10.79 11.61
C PHE A 383 -4.75 11.91 11.13
N ASN A 384 -5.47 12.57 12.03
CA ASN A 384 -6.33 13.71 11.70
C ASN A 384 -5.53 14.89 11.15
N THR A 385 -4.32 15.13 11.64
CA THR A 385 -3.42 16.17 11.09
C THR A 385 -3.08 15.89 9.63
N ILE A 386 -2.81 14.63 9.28
CA ILE A 386 -2.56 14.22 7.89
C ILE A 386 -3.82 14.40 7.03
N ALA A 387 -4.99 14.02 7.55
CA ALA A 387 -6.25 14.20 6.85
C ALA A 387 -6.54 15.69 6.55
N VAL A 388 -6.25 16.59 7.49
CA VAL A 388 -6.34 18.04 7.26
C VAL A 388 -5.35 18.49 6.17
N ALA A 389 -4.13 17.96 6.14
CA ALA A 389 -3.17 18.27 5.07
C ALA A 389 -3.69 17.83 3.68
N ILE A 390 -4.38 16.70 3.59
CA ILE A 390 -5.01 16.24 2.34
C ILE A 390 -6.12 17.21 1.92
N ILE A 391 -6.98 17.64 2.84
CA ILE A 391 -8.04 18.63 2.57
C ILE A 391 -7.45 19.95 2.07
N LEU A 392 -6.35 20.42 2.68
CA LEU A 392 -5.67 21.64 2.25
C LEU A 392 -5.10 21.52 0.84
N LEU A 393 -4.57 20.34 0.49
CA LEU A 393 -4.06 20.05 -0.85
C LEU A 393 -5.19 20.04 -1.88
N ASP A 394 -6.29 19.34 -1.61
CA ASP A 394 -7.45 19.31 -2.49
C ASP A 394 -8.09 20.71 -2.63
N GLY A 395 -8.16 21.47 -1.53
CA GLY A 395 -8.63 22.85 -1.53
C GLY A 395 -7.76 23.78 -2.36
N TRP A 396 -6.43 23.60 -2.33
CA TRP A 396 -5.52 24.34 -3.20
C TRP A 396 -5.79 24.04 -4.67
N GLY A 397 -5.93 22.76 -5.04
CA GLY A 397 -6.29 22.36 -6.41
C GLY A 397 -7.64 22.90 -6.85
N MET A 398 -8.63 22.96 -5.94
CA MET A 398 -9.96 23.48 -6.20
C MET A 398 -9.94 24.99 -6.56
N ILE A 399 -9.02 25.78 -5.99
CA ILE A 399 -8.89 27.22 -6.33
C ILE A 399 -8.60 27.39 -7.83
N GLY A 400 -7.86 26.45 -8.45
CA GLY A 400 -7.54 26.45 -9.86
C GLY A 400 -8.75 26.45 -10.82
N ILE A 401 -9.93 26.07 -10.33
CA ILE A 401 -11.17 26.08 -11.12
C ILE A 401 -11.67 27.52 -11.39
N TRP A 402 -11.36 28.43 -10.49
CA TRP A 402 -11.85 29.83 -10.60
C TRP A 402 -10.78 30.84 -11.00
N THR A 403 -9.50 30.44 -10.97
CA THR A 403 -8.39 31.38 -11.30
C THR A 403 -7.18 30.62 -11.85
N ASP A 404 -6.59 31.20 -12.89
CA ASP A 404 -5.35 30.74 -13.50
C ASP A 404 -4.09 31.13 -12.69
N LYS A 405 -4.26 31.92 -11.60
CA LYS A 405 -3.13 32.41 -10.80
C LYS A 405 -2.61 31.36 -9.81
N PHE A 406 -3.48 30.45 -9.36
CA PHE A 406 -3.20 29.41 -8.36
C PHE A 406 -3.94 28.12 -8.72
N GLY A 407 -3.64 27.02 -8.04
CA GLY A 407 -4.34 25.76 -8.21
C GLY A 407 -3.72 24.83 -9.26
N PHE A 408 -2.41 24.72 -9.26
CA PHE A 408 -1.61 23.91 -10.19
C PHE A 408 -1.60 24.41 -11.63
N HIS A 409 -1.50 25.73 -11.81
CA HIS A 409 -1.27 26.36 -13.11
C HIS A 409 0.18 26.83 -13.31
N ASN A 410 0.97 26.89 -12.23
CA ASN A 410 2.33 27.43 -12.28
C ASN A 410 3.39 26.38 -11.86
N ALA A 411 4.57 26.47 -12.47
CA ALA A 411 5.67 25.55 -12.17
C ALA A 411 6.10 25.57 -10.69
N TRP A 412 6.09 26.74 -10.01
CA TRP A 412 6.47 26.82 -8.61
C TRP A 412 5.51 26.05 -7.68
N GLU A 413 4.22 25.94 -8.02
CA GLU A 413 3.23 25.20 -7.24
C GLU A 413 3.54 23.71 -7.22
N VAL A 414 4.07 23.18 -8.31
CA VAL A 414 4.46 21.77 -8.41
C VAL A 414 5.64 21.46 -7.46
N TRP A 415 6.60 22.39 -7.34
CA TRP A 415 7.70 22.25 -6.38
C TRP A 415 7.22 22.30 -4.92
N VAL A 416 6.32 23.24 -4.62
CA VAL A 416 5.70 23.34 -3.30
C VAL A 416 4.88 22.08 -2.99
N TYR A 417 4.13 21.57 -3.98
CA TYR A 417 3.38 20.33 -3.83
C TYR A 417 4.29 19.15 -3.47
N GLN A 418 5.40 18.94 -4.16
CA GLN A 418 6.32 17.84 -3.87
C GLN A 418 6.86 17.90 -2.43
N ALA A 419 7.24 19.10 -1.99
CA ALA A 419 7.68 19.30 -0.60
C ALA A 419 6.54 19.09 0.41
N PHE A 420 5.36 19.64 0.14
CA PHE A 420 4.19 19.51 1.01
C PHE A 420 3.73 18.06 1.12
N TYR A 421 3.64 17.35 0.00
CA TYR A 421 3.26 15.95 -0.05
C TYR A 421 4.22 15.09 0.77
N GLY A 422 5.53 15.25 0.55
CA GLY A 422 6.54 14.52 1.31
C GLY A 422 6.48 14.80 2.81
N LEU A 423 6.40 16.08 3.20
CA LEU A 423 6.43 16.49 4.61
C LEU A 423 5.17 16.11 5.38
N PHE A 424 3.98 16.32 4.80
CA PHE A 424 2.72 16.27 5.55
C PHE A 424 1.80 15.11 5.19
N ILE A 425 1.91 14.54 3.97
CA ILE A 425 1.01 13.51 3.49
C ILE A 425 1.66 12.13 3.49
N CYS A 426 2.93 11.99 3.14
CA CYS A 426 3.62 10.70 3.16
C CYS A 426 3.55 9.93 4.50
N PRO A 427 3.50 10.59 5.69
CA PRO A 427 3.25 9.89 6.95
C PRO A 427 1.93 9.08 6.98
N TRP A 428 0.99 9.33 6.07
CA TRP A 428 -0.22 8.55 5.86
C TRP A 428 0.04 7.04 5.83
N TYR A 429 1.04 6.61 5.07
CA TYR A 429 1.34 5.19 4.89
C TYR A 429 1.69 4.47 6.19
N SER A 430 2.28 5.18 7.15
CA SER A 430 2.60 4.64 8.48
C SER A 430 1.41 4.75 9.44
N TYR A 431 0.84 5.95 9.57
CA TYR A 431 -0.21 6.19 10.56
C TYR A 431 -1.54 5.52 10.24
N SER A 432 -1.86 5.29 8.98
CA SER A 432 -3.03 4.49 8.59
C SER A 432 -2.92 3.03 9.08
N GLN A 433 -1.73 2.44 8.98
CA GLN A 433 -1.48 1.08 9.47
C GLN A 433 -1.56 0.99 10.99
N ILE A 434 -1.01 1.98 11.70
CA ILE A 434 -1.09 2.04 13.16
C ILE A 434 -2.56 2.19 13.60
N MET A 435 -3.33 3.06 12.94
CA MET A 435 -4.77 3.21 13.22
C MET A 435 -5.54 1.91 13.00
N ILE A 436 -5.26 1.16 11.92
CA ILE A 436 -5.86 -0.15 11.68
C ILE A 436 -5.56 -1.09 12.85
N SER A 437 -4.33 -1.09 13.35
CA SER A 437 -3.95 -1.96 14.48
C SER A 437 -4.67 -1.61 15.79
N GLU A 438 -4.97 -0.32 16.03
CA GLU A 438 -5.65 0.13 17.25
C GLU A 438 -7.15 -0.19 17.26
N ILE A 439 -7.78 -0.31 16.08
CA ILE A 439 -9.21 -0.62 15.95
C ILE A 439 -9.50 -2.09 15.67
N THR A 440 -8.47 -2.92 15.61
CA THR A 440 -8.58 -4.35 15.32
C THR A 440 -8.56 -5.16 16.60
N PRO A 441 -9.50 -6.12 16.83
CA PRO A 441 -9.48 -6.99 17.98
C PRO A 441 -8.22 -7.84 18.03
N ARG A 442 -7.66 -8.02 19.23
CA ARG A 442 -6.50 -8.89 19.46
C ARG A 442 -6.81 -10.32 19.03
N GLY A 443 -5.83 -10.97 18.37
CA GLY A 443 -6.00 -12.32 17.82
C GLY A 443 -6.71 -12.39 16.47
N HIS A 444 -7.25 -11.26 15.96
CA HIS A 444 -7.90 -11.16 14.65
C HIS A 444 -7.17 -10.20 13.68
N GLU A 445 -5.96 -9.76 14.04
CA GLU A 445 -5.22 -8.73 13.30
C GLU A 445 -5.06 -9.10 11.83
N PHE A 446 -4.70 -10.35 11.55
CA PHE A 446 -4.45 -10.80 10.18
C PHE A 446 -5.70 -10.68 9.30
N LEU A 447 -6.85 -11.12 9.83
CA LEU A 447 -8.13 -11.07 9.13
C LEU A 447 -8.54 -9.63 8.80
N PHE A 448 -8.42 -8.72 9.78
CA PHE A 448 -8.78 -7.32 9.61
C PHE A 448 -7.79 -6.56 8.73
N PHE A 449 -6.49 -6.77 8.90
CA PHE A 449 -5.48 -6.16 8.02
C PHE A 449 -5.67 -6.60 6.56
N SER A 450 -5.99 -7.86 6.31
CA SER A 450 -6.34 -8.36 4.97
C SER A 450 -7.57 -7.65 4.41
N LEU A 451 -8.63 -7.51 5.21
CA LEU A 451 -9.84 -6.78 4.83
C LEU A 451 -9.55 -5.31 4.49
N PHE A 452 -8.82 -4.59 5.34
CA PHE A 452 -8.45 -3.20 5.11
C PHE A 452 -7.57 -3.03 3.87
N SER A 453 -6.65 -3.97 3.63
CA SER A 453 -5.79 -3.97 2.44
C SER A 453 -6.61 -4.11 1.16
N ILE A 454 -7.54 -5.06 1.11
CA ILE A 454 -8.40 -5.27 -0.06
C ILE A 454 -9.32 -4.05 -0.29
N ILE A 455 -9.93 -3.54 0.77
CA ILE A 455 -10.82 -2.38 0.67
C ILE A 455 -10.06 -1.12 0.26
N GLY A 456 -8.87 -0.89 0.80
CA GLY A 456 -8.01 0.23 0.39
C GLY A 456 -7.56 0.14 -1.06
N LYS A 457 -7.40 -1.07 -1.62
CA LYS A 457 -7.13 -1.24 -3.06
C LYS A 457 -8.39 -1.09 -3.90
N THR A 458 -9.53 -1.53 -3.38
CA THR A 458 -10.82 -1.40 -4.07
C THR A 458 -11.25 0.07 -4.19
N SER A 459 -10.92 0.94 -3.23
CA SER A 459 -11.24 2.38 -3.32
C SER A 459 -10.54 3.06 -4.50
N SER A 460 -9.32 2.67 -4.82
CA SER A 460 -8.43 3.41 -5.72
C SER A 460 -8.89 3.50 -7.18
N PHE A 461 -9.90 2.73 -7.63
CA PHE A 461 -10.40 2.82 -9.01
C PHE A 461 -11.57 3.79 -9.19
N ILE A 462 -12.32 4.09 -8.13
CA ILE A 462 -13.54 4.91 -8.21
C ILE A 462 -13.19 6.35 -8.57
N GLY A 463 -12.29 6.95 -7.81
CA GLY A 463 -11.90 8.34 -7.97
C GLY A 463 -11.36 8.68 -9.38
N PRO A 464 -10.39 7.94 -9.93
CA PRO A 464 -9.90 8.20 -11.29
C PRO A 464 -10.98 8.07 -12.36
N LEU A 465 -11.91 7.09 -12.23
CA LEU A 465 -13.05 6.95 -13.18
C LEU A 465 -14.01 8.13 -13.08
N VAL A 466 -14.36 8.55 -11.87
CA VAL A 466 -15.22 9.71 -11.63
C VAL A 466 -14.53 10.99 -12.11
N SER A 467 -13.25 11.16 -11.86
CA SER A 467 -12.47 12.32 -12.30
C SER A 467 -12.39 12.41 -13.82
N SER A 468 -12.18 11.27 -14.50
CA SER A 468 -12.24 11.23 -15.98
C SER A 468 -13.61 11.68 -16.49
N ALA A 469 -14.71 11.17 -15.89
CA ALA A 469 -16.06 11.54 -16.29
C ALA A 469 -16.38 13.03 -16.03
N ILE A 470 -15.85 13.61 -14.94
CA ILE A 470 -16.01 15.04 -14.63
C ILE A 470 -15.30 15.90 -15.69
N ILE A 471 -14.07 15.55 -16.08
CA ILE A 471 -13.31 16.27 -17.11
C ILE A 471 -14.08 16.20 -18.46
N ASP A 472 -14.51 15.00 -18.84
CA ASP A 472 -15.27 14.80 -20.09
C ASP A 472 -16.61 15.54 -20.11
N ALA A 473 -17.26 15.72 -18.96
CA ALA A 473 -18.50 16.46 -18.82
C ALA A 473 -18.29 17.99 -18.70
N SER A 474 -17.07 18.46 -18.44
CA SER A 474 -16.77 19.89 -18.33
C SER A 474 -16.84 20.56 -19.71
N PRO A 475 -17.62 21.64 -19.89
CA PRO A 475 -17.73 22.32 -21.18
C PRO A 475 -16.41 22.88 -21.72
N THR A 476 -15.48 23.18 -20.81
CA THR A 476 -14.15 23.73 -21.10
C THR A 476 -13.06 22.67 -21.09
N GLY A 477 -13.38 21.42 -20.74
CA GLY A 477 -12.38 20.37 -20.54
C GLY A 477 -11.41 20.68 -19.39
N ASP A 478 -11.89 21.39 -18.36
CA ASP A 478 -11.06 21.84 -17.25
C ASP A 478 -10.50 20.66 -16.44
N ASN A 479 -9.18 20.56 -16.46
CA ASN A 479 -8.45 19.48 -15.78
C ASN A 479 -8.43 19.64 -14.25
N SER A 480 -8.77 20.81 -13.72
CA SER A 480 -8.89 21.09 -12.28
C SER A 480 -10.27 20.75 -11.73
N ALA A 481 -11.28 20.54 -12.60
CA ALA A 481 -12.65 20.23 -12.20
C ALA A 481 -12.78 19.03 -11.22
N PRO A 482 -11.99 17.95 -11.31
CA PRO A 482 -12.05 16.86 -10.34
C PRO A 482 -11.84 17.26 -8.88
N PHE A 483 -11.14 18.38 -8.61
CA PHE A 483 -10.89 18.82 -7.23
C PHE A 483 -12.16 19.20 -6.45
N TYR A 484 -13.28 19.54 -7.10
CA TYR A 484 -14.57 19.67 -6.40
C TYR A 484 -14.96 18.38 -5.71
N PHE A 485 -14.89 17.29 -6.44
CA PHE A 485 -15.23 15.96 -5.94
C PHE A 485 -14.24 15.50 -4.86
N LEU A 486 -12.94 15.67 -5.12
CA LEU A 486 -11.88 15.24 -4.20
C LEU A 486 -11.92 16.02 -2.88
N PHE A 487 -12.10 17.33 -2.93
CA PHE A 487 -12.24 18.16 -1.73
C PHE A 487 -13.47 17.76 -0.91
N ALA A 488 -14.63 17.58 -1.56
CA ALA A 488 -15.83 17.13 -0.86
C ALA A 488 -15.64 15.74 -0.22
N LEU A 489 -14.98 14.82 -0.94
CA LEU A 489 -14.72 13.47 -0.47
C LEU A 489 -13.79 13.47 0.74
N SER A 490 -12.69 14.24 0.72
CA SER A 490 -11.74 14.34 1.83
C SER A 490 -12.37 15.01 3.05
N VAL A 491 -13.19 16.06 2.88
CA VAL A 491 -13.92 16.73 3.98
C VAL A 491 -14.91 15.78 4.64
N VAL A 492 -15.72 15.08 3.85
CA VAL A 492 -16.70 14.09 4.38
C VAL A 492 -15.96 12.97 5.11
N SER A 493 -14.89 12.43 4.52
CA SER A 493 -14.10 11.39 5.14
C SER A 493 -13.46 11.84 6.47
N PHE A 494 -12.89 13.04 6.49
CA PHE A 494 -12.35 13.64 7.71
C PHE A 494 -13.44 13.79 8.79
N GLY A 495 -14.62 14.25 8.40
CA GLY A 495 -15.77 14.35 9.32
C GLY A 495 -16.13 13.00 9.94
N ILE A 496 -16.22 11.94 9.12
CA ILE A 496 -16.48 10.58 9.58
C ILE A 496 -15.41 10.12 10.57
N MET A 497 -14.14 10.34 10.28
CA MET A 497 -13.03 9.87 11.10
C MET A 497 -12.84 10.70 12.38
N ALA A 498 -12.89 12.03 12.27
CA ALA A 498 -12.66 12.92 13.40
C ALA A 498 -13.75 12.82 14.47
N PHE A 499 -15.02 12.75 14.03
CA PHE A 499 -16.17 12.76 14.92
C PHE A 499 -16.80 11.37 15.12
N GLY A 500 -16.72 10.48 14.13
CA GLY A 500 -17.32 9.15 14.18
C GLY A 500 -16.48 8.10 14.89
N VAL A 501 -15.15 8.15 14.77
CA VAL A 501 -14.25 7.15 15.37
C VAL A 501 -13.85 7.57 16.78
N ASP A 502 -14.10 6.69 17.76
CA ASP A 502 -13.71 6.84 19.15
C ASP A 502 -12.90 5.61 19.58
N LEU A 503 -11.60 5.80 19.83
CA LEU A 503 -10.70 4.70 20.18
C LEU A 503 -11.05 4.05 21.53
N GLY A 504 -11.57 4.82 22.51
CA GLY A 504 -12.00 4.26 23.78
C GLY A 504 -13.23 3.35 23.61
N LYS A 505 -14.21 3.76 22.79
CA LYS A 505 -15.36 2.92 22.44
C LYS A 505 -14.93 1.71 21.61
N SER A 506 -13.96 1.88 20.72
CA SER A 506 -13.41 0.78 19.92
C SER A 506 -12.83 -0.31 20.82
N GLN A 507 -12.04 0.05 21.82
CA GLN A 507 -11.48 -0.90 22.79
C GLN A 507 -12.58 -1.67 23.55
N ALA A 508 -13.60 -0.95 24.04
CA ALA A 508 -14.72 -1.60 24.72
C ALA A 508 -15.53 -2.54 23.81
N GLU A 509 -15.73 -2.17 22.53
CA GLU A 509 -16.37 -3.04 21.53
C GLU A 509 -15.52 -4.29 21.25
N GLN A 510 -14.20 -4.16 21.16
CA GLN A 510 -13.26 -5.26 20.95
C GLN A 510 -13.27 -6.23 22.13
N GLU A 511 -13.21 -5.73 23.36
CA GLU A 511 -13.27 -6.55 24.56
C GLU A 511 -14.59 -7.34 24.64
N LYS A 512 -15.72 -6.67 24.37
CA LYS A 512 -17.02 -7.33 24.31
C LYS A 512 -17.07 -8.41 23.22
N PHE A 513 -16.55 -8.13 22.05
CA PHE A 513 -16.48 -9.08 20.94
C PHE A 513 -15.70 -10.34 21.32
N LEU A 514 -14.54 -10.17 21.96
CA LEU A 514 -13.72 -11.29 22.44
C LEU A 514 -14.42 -12.10 23.53
N GLN A 515 -15.09 -11.44 24.48
CA GLN A 515 -15.89 -12.09 25.54
C GLN A 515 -17.07 -12.90 24.96
N ASP A 516 -17.82 -12.31 24.04
CA ASP A 516 -18.95 -12.99 23.38
C ASP A 516 -18.49 -14.21 22.56
N LYS A 517 -17.31 -14.11 21.95
CA LYS A 517 -16.71 -15.22 21.22
C LYS A 517 -16.28 -16.34 22.18
N LYS A 518 -15.64 -16.02 23.29
CA LYS A 518 -15.24 -16.99 24.33
C LYS A 518 -16.46 -17.74 24.87
N ARG A 519 -17.55 -17.04 25.20
CA ARG A 519 -18.79 -17.68 25.64
C ARG A 519 -19.34 -18.68 24.63
N ARG A 520 -19.34 -18.36 23.35
CA ARG A 520 -19.83 -19.27 22.30
C ARG A 520 -18.96 -20.53 22.17
N LEU A 521 -17.67 -20.43 22.42
CA LEU A 521 -16.75 -21.58 22.43
C LEU A 521 -17.05 -22.46 23.65
N ASP A 522 -17.18 -21.89 24.84
CA ASP A 522 -17.51 -22.60 26.08
C ASP A 522 -18.86 -23.32 25.96
N ASP A 523 -19.88 -22.67 25.38
CA ASP A 523 -21.19 -23.26 25.13
C ASP A 523 -21.14 -24.43 24.13
N SER A 524 -20.27 -24.35 23.11
CA SER A 524 -20.10 -25.40 22.11
C SER A 524 -19.37 -26.62 22.66
N GLU A 525 -18.42 -26.45 23.55
CA GLU A 525 -17.71 -27.53 24.23
C GLU A 525 -18.62 -28.23 25.25
N SER A 526 -19.41 -27.49 25.99
CA SER A 526 -20.38 -28.08 26.94
C SER A 526 -21.47 -28.89 26.24
N SER A 527 -21.84 -28.54 25.01
CA SER A 527 -22.82 -29.29 24.20
C SER A 527 -22.26 -30.49 23.48
N SER A 528 -20.93 -30.59 23.33
CA SER A 528 -20.25 -31.73 22.69
C SER A 528 -19.85 -32.84 23.70
N THR A 529 -19.95 -32.55 25.00
CA THR A 529 -19.65 -33.48 26.09
C THR A 529 -20.89 -34.15 26.68
N VAL A 530 -22.08 -33.85 26.21
CA VAL A 530 -23.37 -34.49 26.50
C VAL A 530 -23.75 -35.39 25.32
#